data_8e878f33c709b09bc7d2137307621359
#
_entry.id   8e878f33c709b09bc7d2137307621359
#
_cell.length_a   1.000
_cell.length_b   1.000
_cell.length_c   1.000
_cell.angle_alpha   90.00
_cell.angle_beta   90.00
_cell.angle_gamma   90.00
#
_symmetry.space_group_name_H-M   'P 1'
#
loop_
_entity.id
_entity.type
_entity.pdbx_description
1 polymer ?
#
loop_
_entity_poly.entity_id
_entity_poly.type
_entity_poly.pdbx_seq_one_letter_code
_entity_poly.pdbx_strand_id
1 'polypeptide(L)'
;IIFQVRPLTILKNNEIKNLKNNEIKNIKNNSIKLLEKNKKSFLKLQKSSSLIGKNTVFSDMCDWNPAEIIGNNPNLLDYSLYDYLIMRKTWHTGREKLGYSKVDTPSLMVKFGQKPYVDVQASFNSLLPEKIPERLKNKLVNYYLKKLIQNPFLHDKVEFEILFTCHDPSLKNRLKDLEKNNFSKKEISTLNEILKEFTNNIIENFPNILCETLHKIDRLQENRHELLKKLKQNRNHITILNTIEQLLNDCRDIGTLYFSLMARLAFISSIIMKGLIENGLLEKKMLEDFMGNLNTPLTEIQNDLNSYVKGTFSKKEFLLKYGHLRPGTYDINAIRYDNDVNFFNNVKFLKTKDHDFQFKEKKFKNIIQENLPYDSEKFMFFAKESIIQREKIKFEFTKNLSDVLELIAEIGDLFEFSREEISNLSIDFILKCKNQKDFRIKNLWKKKIKFEKNSKILNNYLTLPPLLIHKNDFEIQNHYISKPNFITSKKIIAETYQIKTSKKINDLENKIILIENADPGYDWIFTKNISGLITKYGGVASHMSIRCSELGLPAAIGCGDILFEQLQNSQKVMLDCKYEHIITLQQKNEDRYIEEKKLLKSLGYIK
;
A
#
# COMPACT_ATOMS: atom_id res chain seq x y z
N ILE A 1 30.89 -28.25 -1.91
CA ILE A 1 29.62 -27.61 -2.31
C ILE A 1 29.99 -26.18 -2.67
N ILE A 2 29.99 -25.86 -3.96
CA ILE A 2 30.26 -24.49 -4.42
C ILE A 2 28.90 -23.76 -4.43
N PHE A 3 28.69 -22.81 -3.50
CA PHE A 3 27.58 -21.88 -3.58
C PHE A 3 27.92 -20.83 -4.65
N GLN A 4 27.17 -20.82 -5.72
CA GLN A 4 27.33 -19.82 -6.76
C GLN A 4 26.60 -18.54 -6.27
N VAL A 5 27.37 -17.56 -5.82
CA VAL A 5 26.85 -16.21 -5.54
C VAL A 5 26.53 -15.56 -6.88
N ARG A 6 25.25 -15.34 -7.17
CA ARG A 6 24.82 -14.59 -8.36
C ARG A 6 24.78 -13.12 -8.03
N PRO A 7 25.37 -12.23 -8.84
CA PRO A 7 25.19 -10.79 -8.67
C PRO A 7 23.72 -10.39 -8.94
N LEU A 8 23.24 -9.34 -8.28
CA LEU A 8 21.86 -8.81 -8.36
C LEU A 8 21.42 -8.37 -9.76
N THR A 9 22.35 -8.08 -10.65
CA THR A 9 22.07 -7.82 -12.07
C THR A 9 21.74 -9.13 -12.79
N ILE A 10 20.60 -9.73 -12.43
CA ILE A 10 20.03 -10.80 -13.23
C ILE A 10 19.23 -10.13 -14.34
N LEU A 11 19.86 -10.02 -15.50
CA LEU A 11 19.11 -9.83 -16.74
C LEU A 11 18.12 -10.99 -16.81
N LYS A 12 16.82 -10.71 -16.86
CA LYS A 12 15.79 -11.75 -17.02
C LYS A 12 16.09 -12.51 -18.33
N ASN A 13 16.49 -13.75 -18.23
CA ASN A 13 16.95 -14.57 -19.37
C ASN A 13 15.98 -14.61 -20.57
N ASN A 14 14.67 -14.42 -20.32
CA ASN A 14 13.65 -14.48 -21.37
C ASN A 14 13.62 -13.24 -22.29
N GLU A 15 14.13 -12.10 -21.84
CA GLU A 15 14.19 -10.86 -22.66
C GLU A 15 15.50 -10.75 -23.45
N ILE A 16 16.54 -11.46 -23.02
CA ILE A 16 17.86 -11.43 -23.66
C ILE A 16 17.89 -12.23 -24.96
N LYS A 17 17.04 -13.24 -25.13
CA LYS A 17 17.06 -14.15 -26.31
C LYS A 17 16.88 -13.42 -27.65
N ASN A 18 16.36 -12.19 -27.64
CA ASN A 18 16.08 -11.41 -28.84
C ASN A 18 17.00 -10.20 -29.06
N LEU A 19 18.02 -9.99 -28.20
CA LEU A 19 18.93 -8.84 -28.32
C LEU A 19 20.24 -9.22 -29.02
N LYS A 20 20.78 -8.30 -29.83
CA LYS A 20 22.10 -8.44 -30.45
C LYS A 20 23.20 -8.31 -29.38
N ASN A 21 24.31 -9.03 -29.55
CA ASN A 21 25.44 -9.06 -28.61
C ASN A 21 25.97 -7.67 -28.21
N ASN A 22 25.96 -6.69 -29.11
CA ASN A 22 26.37 -5.32 -28.82
C ASN A 22 25.38 -4.56 -27.93
N GLU A 23 24.08 -4.83 -28.04
CA GLU A 23 23.04 -4.25 -27.21
C GLU A 23 23.12 -4.80 -25.79
N ILE A 24 23.35 -6.12 -25.65
CA ILE A 24 23.57 -6.80 -24.36
C ILE A 24 24.79 -6.18 -23.63
N LYS A 25 25.88 -5.95 -24.33
CA LYS A 25 27.12 -5.36 -23.77
C LYS A 25 26.87 -3.92 -23.29
N ASN A 26 26.13 -3.12 -24.07
CA ASN A 26 25.77 -1.76 -23.71
C ASN A 26 24.82 -1.70 -22.51
N ILE A 27 23.79 -2.56 -22.47
CA ILE A 27 22.86 -2.67 -21.33
C ILE A 27 23.63 -3.06 -20.07
N LYS A 28 24.50 -4.07 -20.14
CA LYS A 28 25.33 -4.52 -19.01
C LYS A 28 26.19 -3.40 -18.44
N ASN A 29 26.92 -2.66 -19.29
CA ASN A 29 27.77 -1.56 -18.86
C ASN A 29 26.98 -0.41 -18.23
N ASN A 30 25.83 -0.05 -18.78
CA ASN A 30 24.98 0.99 -18.26
C ASN A 30 24.30 0.56 -16.94
N SER A 31 23.92 -0.70 -16.80
CA SER A 31 23.37 -1.24 -15.55
C SER A 31 24.40 -1.21 -14.42
N ILE A 32 25.67 -1.53 -14.69
CA ILE A 32 26.76 -1.42 -13.70
C ILE A 32 26.94 0.03 -13.26
N LYS A 33 26.97 1.00 -14.19
CA LYS A 33 27.06 2.42 -13.86
C LYS A 33 25.86 2.89 -13.01
N LEU A 34 24.68 2.36 -13.30
CA LEU A 34 23.46 2.68 -12.55
C LEU A 34 23.52 2.12 -11.12
N LEU A 35 24.00 0.87 -10.95
CA LEU A 35 24.24 0.28 -9.63
C LEU A 35 25.23 1.12 -8.80
N GLU A 36 26.35 1.50 -9.38
CA GLU A 36 27.33 2.35 -8.69
C GLU A 36 26.77 3.72 -8.29
N LYS A 37 25.95 4.32 -9.15
CA LYS A 37 25.21 5.57 -8.82
C LYS A 37 24.28 5.35 -7.64
N ASN A 38 23.51 4.25 -7.63
CA ASN A 38 22.57 3.91 -6.55
C ASN A 38 23.32 3.63 -5.23
N LYS A 39 24.46 2.92 -5.25
CA LYS A 39 25.31 2.72 -4.07
C LYS A 39 25.81 4.04 -3.48
N LYS A 40 26.29 4.96 -4.33
CA LYS A 40 26.74 6.29 -3.88
C LYS A 40 25.58 7.08 -3.25
N SER A 41 24.39 7.03 -3.85
CA SER A 41 23.19 7.66 -3.29
C SER A 41 22.81 7.05 -1.94
N PHE A 42 22.79 5.72 -1.83
CA PHE A 42 22.52 5.01 -0.59
C PHE A 42 23.48 5.43 0.53
N LEU A 43 24.81 5.41 0.28
CA LEU A 43 25.82 5.81 1.27
C LEU A 43 25.69 7.27 1.72
N LYS A 44 25.28 8.15 0.80
CA LYS A 44 25.01 9.56 1.13
C LYS A 44 23.80 9.69 2.05
N LEU A 45 22.69 9.05 1.70
CA LEU A 45 21.46 9.09 2.47
C LEU A 45 21.62 8.42 3.84
N GLN A 46 22.38 7.32 3.94
CA GLN A 46 22.62 6.62 5.18
C GLN A 46 23.37 7.47 6.22
N LYS A 47 24.19 8.42 5.78
CA LYS A 47 25.03 9.25 6.68
C LYS A 47 24.42 10.60 7.04
N SER A 48 23.44 11.07 6.31
CA SER A 48 22.99 12.48 6.36
C SER A 48 21.74 12.68 7.21
N SER A 49 21.72 12.26 8.45
CA SER A 49 20.49 12.39 9.21
C SER A 49 20.67 13.17 10.51
N SER A 50 19.84 14.20 10.69
CA SER A 50 19.55 14.84 11.97
C SER A 50 18.64 13.98 12.87
N LEU A 51 18.26 12.80 12.39
CA LEU A 51 17.33 11.89 13.05
C LEU A 51 18.01 11.11 14.17
N ILE A 52 17.23 10.71 15.15
CA ILE A 52 17.66 9.82 16.23
C ILE A 52 17.94 8.43 15.65
N GLY A 53 19.05 7.81 16.09
CA GLY A 53 19.53 6.50 15.62
C GLY A 53 20.82 6.61 14.82
N LYS A 54 21.55 5.49 14.70
CA LYS A 54 22.92 5.52 14.13
C LYS A 54 22.95 5.54 12.61
N ASN A 55 22.14 4.70 11.96
CA ASN A 55 22.09 4.56 10.50
C ASN A 55 20.68 4.19 10.08
N THR A 56 20.25 4.67 8.91
CA THR A 56 19.00 4.21 8.32
C THR A 56 19.18 2.94 7.50
N VAL A 57 18.08 2.22 7.34
CA VAL A 57 17.86 1.18 6.33
C VAL A 57 16.68 1.58 5.46
N PHE A 58 16.55 1.00 4.27
CA PHE A 58 15.49 1.36 3.34
C PHE A 58 14.64 0.14 3.03
N SER A 59 13.33 0.26 3.10
CA SER A 59 12.37 -0.82 2.86
C SER A 59 11.28 -0.40 1.89
N ASP A 60 10.85 -1.31 1.02
CA ASP A 60 9.76 -1.06 0.06
C ASP A 60 8.36 -1.21 0.67
N MET A 61 8.25 -1.86 1.86
CA MET A 61 6.97 -2.16 2.51
C MET A 61 6.86 -1.66 3.96
N CYS A 62 7.90 -1.01 4.48
CA CYS A 62 7.84 -0.41 5.82
C CYS A 62 7.07 0.89 5.73
N ASP A 63 5.98 1.02 6.51
CA ASP A 63 5.18 2.26 6.56
C ASP A 63 4.71 2.77 5.17
N TRP A 64 3.50 3.24 5.04
CA TRP A 64 2.92 3.74 3.77
C TRP A 64 3.07 2.84 2.53
N ASN A 65 3.73 1.72 2.64
CA ASN A 65 3.84 0.62 1.69
C ASN A 65 3.87 1.04 0.20
N PRO A 66 4.88 1.78 -0.27
CA PRO A 66 4.90 2.27 -1.65
C PRO A 66 4.84 1.14 -2.68
N ALA A 67 5.47 -0.02 -2.42
CA ALA A 67 5.38 -1.16 -3.33
C ALA A 67 3.95 -1.70 -3.49
N GLU A 68 3.12 -1.58 -2.46
CA GLU A 68 1.69 -1.95 -2.49
C GLU A 68 0.86 -0.95 -3.29
N ILE A 69 1.09 0.35 -3.11
CA ILE A 69 0.22 1.41 -3.64
C ILE A 69 0.57 1.79 -5.07
N ILE A 70 1.85 1.97 -5.38
CA ILE A 70 2.31 2.41 -6.72
C ILE A 70 3.16 1.37 -7.43
N GLY A 71 3.40 0.19 -6.81
CA GLY A 71 4.18 -0.90 -7.38
C GLY A 71 5.69 -0.74 -7.25
N ASN A 72 6.41 -1.81 -7.58
CA ASN A 72 7.87 -1.86 -7.51
C ASN A 72 8.60 -1.10 -8.63
N ASN A 73 7.93 -0.84 -9.75
CA ASN A 73 8.44 -0.09 -10.89
C ASN A 73 7.40 0.94 -11.36
N PRO A 74 6.99 1.88 -10.51
CA PRO A 74 5.99 2.86 -10.86
C PRO A 74 6.44 3.75 -12.02
N ASN A 75 5.48 4.27 -12.78
CA ASN A 75 5.77 5.36 -13.70
C ASN A 75 6.23 6.58 -12.92
N LEU A 76 6.91 7.49 -13.58
CA LEU A 76 7.44 8.68 -12.90
C LEU A 76 6.32 9.60 -12.37
N LEU A 77 5.18 9.63 -13.07
CA LEU A 77 4.00 10.38 -12.63
C LEU A 77 3.43 9.79 -11.34
N ASP A 78 3.18 8.48 -11.31
CA ASP A 78 2.64 7.76 -10.16
C ASP A 78 3.54 7.98 -8.92
N TYR A 79 4.85 7.78 -9.09
CA TYR A 79 5.85 8.03 -8.04
C TYR A 79 5.77 9.46 -7.52
N SER A 80 5.76 10.45 -8.42
CA SER A 80 5.82 11.86 -8.03
C SER A 80 4.52 12.38 -7.44
N LEU A 81 3.36 11.84 -7.85
CA LEU A 81 2.06 12.14 -7.23
C LEU A 81 1.97 11.57 -5.82
N TYR A 82 2.41 10.31 -5.62
CA TYR A 82 2.42 9.70 -4.30
C TYR A 82 3.38 10.42 -3.35
N ASP A 83 4.56 10.79 -3.86
CA ASP A 83 5.52 11.61 -3.12
C ASP A 83 4.91 12.98 -2.74
N TYR A 84 4.31 13.69 -3.71
CA TYR A 84 3.73 15.02 -3.51
C TYR A 84 2.60 15.04 -2.49
N LEU A 85 1.70 14.07 -2.57
CA LEU A 85 0.47 14.04 -1.77
C LEU A 85 0.71 13.48 -0.36
N ILE A 86 1.64 12.53 -0.19
CA ILE A 86 1.80 11.83 1.08
C ILE A 86 3.23 11.94 1.62
N MET A 87 4.24 11.55 0.83
CA MET A 87 5.56 11.23 1.35
C MET A 87 6.43 12.43 1.71
N ARG A 88 6.13 13.64 1.19
CA ARG A 88 6.90 14.85 1.51
C ARG A 88 6.56 15.41 2.89
N LYS A 89 5.29 15.46 3.26
CA LYS A 89 4.88 16.18 4.47
C LYS A 89 3.74 15.50 5.25
N THR A 90 2.68 15.13 4.60
CA THR A 90 1.43 14.75 5.27
C THR A 90 1.57 13.50 6.12
N TRP A 91 2.48 12.58 5.78
CA TRP A 91 2.73 11.34 6.51
C TRP A 91 3.13 11.57 7.98
N HIS A 92 3.94 12.58 8.27
CA HIS A 92 4.34 12.91 9.64
C HIS A 92 3.44 13.96 10.29
N THR A 93 2.95 14.95 9.52
CA THR A 93 2.11 16.04 10.07
C THR A 93 0.82 15.50 10.69
N GLY A 94 0.20 14.47 10.10
CA GLY A 94 -0.95 13.80 10.70
C GLY A 94 -0.62 13.14 12.04
N ARG A 95 0.60 12.59 12.18
CA ARG A 95 1.09 11.99 13.43
C ARG A 95 1.42 13.05 14.48
N GLU A 96 2.06 14.15 14.10
CA GLU A 96 2.35 15.29 15.00
C GLU A 96 1.06 15.82 15.65
N LYS A 97 -0.03 15.94 14.87
CA LYS A 97 -1.35 16.36 15.41
C LYS A 97 -1.89 15.44 16.50
N LEU A 98 -1.47 14.18 16.51
CA LEU A 98 -1.82 13.19 17.52
C LEU A 98 -0.87 13.16 18.72
N GLY A 99 0.24 13.93 18.70
CA GLY A 99 1.23 13.98 19.75
C GLY A 99 2.42 13.02 19.57
N TYR A 100 2.67 12.54 18.36
CA TYR A 100 3.92 11.89 17.99
C TYR A 100 5.03 12.91 17.71
N SER A 101 6.28 12.46 17.73
CA SER A 101 7.46 13.30 17.53
C SER A 101 7.49 13.92 16.13
N LYS A 102 7.89 15.17 16.08
CA LYS A 102 8.14 15.89 14.82
C LYS A 102 9.37 15.34 14.13
N VAL A 103 9.29 15.22 12.81
CA VAL A 103 10.38 14.77 11.95
C VAL A 103 10.59 15.79 10.84
N ASP A 104 11.84 16.26 10.68
CA ASP A 104 12.21 17.19 9.63
C ASP A 104 13.02 16.46 8.55
N THR A 105 12.33 15.95 7.55
CA THR A 105 12.91 15.32 6.37
C THR A 105 12.20 15.78 5.11
N PRO A 106 12.91 15.89 3.96
CA PRO A 106 12.30 16.38 2.70
C PRO A 106 11.23 15.42 2.17
N SER A 107 11.40 14.13 2.35
CA SER A 107 10.45 13.09 1.98
C SER A 107 10.79 11.80 2.75
N LEU A 108 9.75 11.04 3.10
CA LEU A 108 9.91 9.69 3.65
C LEU A 108 10.40 8.71 2.58
N MET A 109 10.04 8.94 1.32
CA MET A 109 10.31 8.03 0.21
C MET A 109 11.55 8.45 -0.57
N VAL A 110 12.41 7.46 -0.84
CA VAL A 110 13.59 7.59 -1.68
C VAL A 110 13.53 6.58 -2.84
N LYS A 111 14.33 6.80 -3.88
CA LYS A 111 14.32 5.95 -5.07
C LYS A 111 15.71 5.40 -5.35
N PHE A 112 15.80 4.07 -5.45
CA PHE A 112 16.99 3.37 -5.96
C PHE A 112 16.62 2.64 -7.25
N GLY A 113 17.27 3.00 -8.34
CA GLY A 113 16.76 2.66 -9.67
C GLY A 113 15.42 3.33 -9.92
N GLN A 114 14.40 2.54 -10.19
CA GLN A 114 13.00 3.02 -10.23
C GLN A 114 12.16 2.51 -9.05
N LYS A 115 12.73 1.64 -8.22
CA LYS A 115 12.04 1.08 -7.08
C LYS A 115 11.94 2.10 -5.95
N PRO A 116 10.73 2.35 -5.40
CA PRO A 116 10.53 3.21 -4.24
C PRO A 116 10.90 2.48 -2.96
N TYR A 117 11.50 3.21 -2.02
CA TYR A 117 11.84 2.75 -0.67
C TYR A 117 11.49 3.81 0.36
N VAL A 118 11.14 3.39 1.54
CA VAL A 118 10.92 4.20 2.73
C VAL A 118 12.21 4.30 3.53
N ASP A 119 12.55 5.50 4.00
CA ASP A 119 13.57 5.71 5.04
C ASP A 119 13.01 5.23 6.38
N VAL A 120 13.48 4.05 6.81
CA VAL A 120 12.96 3.38 8.00
C VAL A 120 13.30 4.15 9.28
N GLN A 121 14.45 4.83 9.32
CA GLN A 121 14.83 5.65 10.47
C GLN A 121 13.88 6.83 10.63
N ALA A 122 13.55 7.53 9.54
CA ALA A 122 12.57 8.61 9.54
C ALA A 122 11.18 8.13 9.99
N SER A 123 10.73 7.01 9.45
CA SER A 123 9.48 6.38 9.88
C SER A 123 9.46 6.09 11.38
N PHE A 124 10.49 5.42 11.89
CA PHE A 124 10.56 5.04 13.32
C PHE A 124 10.60 6.25 14.25
N ASN A 125 11.32 7.31 13.87
CA ASN A 125 11.32 8.56 14.63
C ASN A 125 9.93 9.18 14.73
N SER A 126 9.14 9.16 13.64
CA SER A 126 7.81 9.77 13.59
C SER A 126 6.73 9.00 14.34
N LEU A 127 7.03 7.77 14.79
CA LEU A 127 6.08 6.90 15.50
C LEU A 127 6.37 6.82 17.01
N LEU A 128 7.28 7.66 17.50
CA LEU A 128 7.55 7.80 18.94
C LEU A 128 6.67 8.90 19.52
N PRO A 129 5.88 8.66 20.58
CA PRO A 129 5.21 9.71 21.32
C PRO A 129 6.19 10.82 21.77
N GLU A 130 5.77 12.07 21.62
CA GLU A 130 6.62 13.25 21.88
C GLU A 130 7.14 13.31 23.31
N LYS A 131 6.31 12.89 24.28
CA LYS A 131 6.64 12.89 25.72
C LYS A 131 7.74 11.89 26.13
N ILE A 132 8.16 10.97 25.25
CA ILE A 132 9.25 10.04 25.57
C ILE A 132 10.56 10.83 25.69
N PRO A 133 11.35 10.66 26.79
CA PRO A 133 12.63 11.35 26.95
C PRO A 133 13.61 11.03 25.82
N GLU A 134 14.35 12.03 25.33
CA GLU A 134 15.27 11.94 24.19
C GLU A 134 16.26 10.77 24.29
N ARG A 135 16.84 10.56 25.49
CA ARG A 135 17.74 9.42 25.73
C ARG A 135 17.05 8.07 25.50
N LEU A 136 15.77 7.97 25.90
CA LEU A 136 14.98 6.75 25.72
C LEU A 136 14.55 6.59 24.27
N LYS A 137 14.15 7.68 23.58
CA LYS A 137 13.89 7.67 22.13
C LYS A 137 15.08 7.11 21.36
N ASN A 138 16.31 7.57 21.67
CA ASN A 138 17.54 7.10 21.01
C ASN A 138 17.76 5.60 21.21
N LYS A 139 17.59 5.10 22.43
CA LYS A 139 17.69 3.67 22.71
C LYS A 139 16.64 2.87 21.93
N LEU A 140 15.39 3.34 21.90
CA LEU A 140 14.28 2.68 21.20
C LEU A 140 14.51 2.61 19.70
N VAL A 141 14.89 3.71 19.04
CA VAL A 141 15.13 3.69 17.58
C VAL A 141 16.26 2.73 17.23
N ASN A 142 17.37 2.74 17.98
CA ASN A 142 18.48 1.81 17.75
C ASN A 142 18.05 0.34 17.99
N TYR A 143 17.22 0.07 18.99
CA TYR A 143 16.64 -1.25 19.25
C TYR A 143 15.74 -1.69 18.09
N TYR A 144 14.85 -0.82 17.61
CA TYR A 144 13.95 -1.12 16.50
C TYR A 144 14.70 -1.44 15.21
N LEU A 145 15.68 -0.60 14.85
CA LEU A 145 16.52 -0.83 13.67
C LEU A 145 17.30 -2.15 13.78
N LYS A 146 17.91 -2.42 14.95
CA LYS A 146 18.60 -3.69 15.20
C LYS A 146 17.66 -4.88 15.05
N LYS A 147 16.45 -4.81 15.62
CA LYS A 147 15.47 -5.89 15.58
C LYS A 147 15.00 -6.15 14.14
N LEU A 148 14.78 -5.10 13.32
CA LEU A 148 14.45 -5.24 11.91
C LEU A 148 15.60 -5.86 11.12
N ILE A 149 16.84 -5.41 11.30
CA ILE A 149 18.02 -5.95 10.62
C ILE A 149 18.22 -7.44 10.93
N GLN A 150 17.97 -7.85 12.18
CA GLN A 150 18.05 -9.25 12.59
C GLN A 150 16.87 -10.10 12.07
N ASN A 151 15.73 -9.48 11.78
CA ASN A 151 14.50 -10.13 11.33
C ASN A 151 13.91 -9.43 10.08
N PRO A 152 14.60 -9.49 8.92
CA PRO A 152 14.21 -8.74 7.73
C PRO A 152 12.80 -9.06 7.20
N PHE A 153 12.29 -10.26 7.49
CA PHE A 153 10.94 -10.71 7.12
C PHE A 153 9.82 -9.94 7.85
N LEU A 154 10.16 -9.10 8.85
CA LEU A 154 9.23 -8.24 9.57
C LEU A 154 9.07 -6.85 8.93
N HIS A 155 9.68 -6.58 7.78
CA HIS A 155 9.69 -5.25 7.17
C HIS A 155 8.30 -4.71 6.81
N ASP A 156 7.31 -5.58 6.58
CA ASP A 156 5.90 -5.26 6.33
C ASP A 156 5.02 -5.28 7.59
N LYS A 157 5.60 -5.61 8.76
CA LYS A 157 4.89 -5.81 10.05
C LYS A 157 5.49 -4.98 11.19
N VAL A 158 6.30 -3.96 10.87
CA VAL A 158 7.10 -3.23 11.87
C VAL A 158 6.25 -2.63 13.00
N GLU A 159 5.07 -2.10 12.70
CA GLU A 159 4.20 -1.47 13.69
C GLU A 159 3.58 -2.49 14.66
N PHE A 160 3.37 -3.71 14.23
CA PHE A 160 2.78 -4.77 15.06
C PHE A 160 3.84 -5.56 15.85
N GLU A 161 5.04 -5.76 15.27
CA GLU A 161 6.03 -6.71 15.78
C GLU A 161 7.27 -6.03 16.40
N ILE A 162 7.59 -4.81 15.96
CA ILE A 162 8.83 -4.13 16.35
C ILE A 162 8.57 -2.91 17.23
N LEU A 163 7.68 -2.01 16.81
CA LEU A 163 7.51 -0.69 17.40
C LEU A 163 6.57 -0.69 18.62
N PHE A 164 6.80 0.24 19.53
CA PHE A 164 5.90 0.56 20.64
C PHE A 164 5.26 1.93 20.36
N THR A 165 4.13 1.94 19.64
CA THR A 165 3.49 3.16 19.15
C THR A 165 2.26 3.59 19.95
N CYS A 166 1.69 2.68 20.72
CA CYS A 166 0.55 2.87 21.60
C CYS A 166 0.56 1.80 22.70
N HIS A 167 -0.31 1.96 23.70
CA HIS A 167 -0.53 0.92 24.71
C HIS A 167 -1.52 -0.12 24.16
N ASP A 168 -1.17 -1.39 24.28
CA ASP A 168 -1.99 -2.53 23.88
C ASP A 168 -1.86 -3.68 24.89
N PRO A 169 -2.78 -4.66 24.93
CA PRO A 169 -2.74 -5.76 25.88
C PRO A 169 -1.48 -6.63 25.80
N SER A 170 -0.86 -6.76 24.62
CA SER A 170 0.34 -7.57 24.43
C SER A 170 1.63 -6.85 24.87
N LEU A 171 1.54 -5.54 25.14
CA LEU A 171 2.69 -4.67 25.43
C LEU A 171 3.56 -5.20 26.58
N LYS A 172 2.95 -5.70 27.66
CA LYS A 172 3.67 -6.25 28.83
C LYS A 172 4.64 -7.38 28.43
N ASN A 173 4.21 -8.26 27.52
CA ASN A 173 5.04 -9.36 27.05
C ASN A 173 6.14 -8.87 26.09
N ARG A 174 5.83 -7.91 25.24
CA ARG A 174 6.78 -7.31 24.30
C ARG A 174 7.86 -6.49 25.01
N LEU A 175 7.51 -5.80 26.10
CA LEU A 175 8.45 -5.01 26.92
C LEU A 175 9.50 -5.88 27.64
N LYS A 176 9.22 -7.17 27.92
CA LYS A 176 10.22 -8.10 28.47
C LYS A 176 11.45 -8.24 27.58
N ASP A 177 11.29 -8.06 26.27
CA ASP A 177 12.40 -8.13 25.32
C ASP A 177 13.37 -6.94 25.46
N LEU A 178 12.89 -5.80 25.96
CA LEU A 178 13.72 -4.63 26.25
C LEU A 178 14.69 -4.89 27.41
N GLU A 179 14.31 -5.68 28.44
CA GLU A 179 15.20 -6.03 29.55
C GLU A 179 16.46 -6.73 29.05
N LYS A 180 16.30 -7.62 28.05
CA LYS A 180 17.42 -8.35 27.42
C LYS A 180 18.30 -7.45 26.53
N ASN A 181 17.81 -6.24 26.19
CA ASN A 181 18.49 -5.27 25.34
C ASN A 181 18.95 -4.01 26.06
N ASN A 182 19.37 -4.18 27.35
CA ASN A 182 19.97 -3.14 28.20
C ASN A 182 19.05 -1.96 28.55
N PHE A 183 17.73 -2.15 28.58
CA PHE A 183 16.81 -1.16 29.16
C PHE A 183 16.62 -1.45 30.65
N SER A 184 16.69 -0.41 31.46
CA SER A 184 16.43 -0.53 32.89
C SER A 184 14.93 -0.69 33.19
N LYS A 185 14.59 -1.30 34.33
CA LYS A 185 13.19 -1.42 34.78
C LYS A 185 12.49 -0.07 34.86
N LYS A 186 13.20 1.00 35.26
CA LYS A 186 12.68 2.35 35.30
C LYS A 186 12.34 2.89 33.90
N GLU A 187 13.24 2.69 32.90
CA GLU A 187 12.98 3.09 31.51
C GLU A 187 11.77 2.37 30.95
N ILE A 188 11.61 1.08 31.25
CA ILE A 188 10.47 0.27 30.78
C ILE A 188 9.15 0.72 31.43
N SER A 189 9.16 0.98 32.77
CA SER A 189 7.98 1.52 33.45
C SER A 189 7.58 2.90 32.90
N THR A 190 8.55 3.80 32.72
CA THR A 190 8.32 5.13 32.16
C THR A 190 7.71 5.03 30.75
N LEU A 191 8.24 4.14 29.89
CA LEU A 191 7.69 3.92 28.56
C LEU A 191 6.24 3.43 28.61
N ASN A 192 5.95 2.44 29.47
CA ASN A 192 4.61 1.88 29.62
C ASN A 192 3.59 2.94 30.08
N GLU A 193 3.95 3.76 31.06
CA GLU A 193 3.10 4.85 31.58
C GLU A 193 2.82 5.90 30.50
N ILE A 194 3.85 6.33 29.77
CA ILE A 194 3.69 7.29 28.68
C ILE A 194 2.78 6.74 27.59
N LEU A 195 2.96 5.48 27.16
CA LEU A 195 2.13 4.86 26.14
C LEU A 195 0.68 4.73 26.61
N LYS A 196 0.45 4.38 27.88
CA LYS A 196 -0.90 4.29 28.47
C LYS A 196 -1.60 5.65 28.48
N GLU A 197 -0.93 6.69 28.98
CA GLU A 197 -1.48 8.05 29.00
C GLU A 197 -1.74 8.55 27.58
N PHE A 198 -0.77 8.37 26.67
CA PHE A 198 -0.88 8.77 25.27
C PHE A 198 -2.08 8.15 24.56
N THR A 199 -2.28 6.84 24.72
CA THR A 199 -3.37 6.12 24.08
C THR A 199 -4.73 6.52 24.66
N ASN A 200 -4.80 6.68 25.98
CA ASN A 200 -6.03 7.15 26.63
C ASN A 200 -6.42 8.55 26.15
N ASN A 201 -5.47 9.47 26.07
CA ASN A 201 -5.72 10.83 25.58
C ASN A 201 -6.24 10.85 24.14
N ILE A 202 -5.73 9.94 23.27
CA ILE A 202 -6.24 9.80 21.90
C ILE A 202 -7.70 9.34 21.91
N ILE A 203 -8.03 8.30 22.67
CA ILE A 203 -9.40 7.75 22.73
C ILE A 203 -10.37 8.80 23.28
N GLU A 204 -9.99 9.49 24.35
CA GLU A 204 -10.81 10.55 24.98
C GLU A 204 -11.07 11.74 24.04
N ASN A 205 -10.05 12.18 23.29
CA ASN A 205 -10.16 13.32 22.38
C ASN A 205 -10.69 12.97 20.99
N PHE A 206 -10.90 11.70 20.70
CA PHE A 206 -11.30 11.23 19.37
C PHE A 206 -12.57 11.89 18.82
N PRO A 207 -13.65 12.14 19.61
CA PRO A 207 -14.83 12.82 19.09
C PRO A 207 -14.53 14.20 18.50
N ASN A 208 -13.64 14.98 19.13
CA ASN A 208 -13.23 16.30 18.64
C ASN A 208 -12.42 16.19 17.34
N ILE A 209 -11.47 15.23 17.30
CA ILE A 209 -10.65 14.94 16.12
C ILE A 209 -11.55 14.55 14.93
N LEU A 210 -12.55 13.71 15.19
CA LEU A 210 -13.50 13.27 14.18
C LEU A 210 -14.33 14.45 13.64
N CYS A 211 -14.90 15.28 14.51
CA CYS A 211 -15.69 16.45 14.13
C CYS A 211 -14.88 17.42 13.24
N GLU A 212 -13.65 17.77 13.66
CA GLU A 212 -12.74 18.59 12.85
C GLU A 212 -12.48 17.97 11.49
N THR A 213 -12.18 16.66 11.47
CA THR A 213 -11.86 15.91 10.26
C THR A 213 -13.02 15.96 9.25
N LEU A 214 -14.24 15.65 9.69
CA LEU A 214 -15.40 15.63 8.80
C LEU A 214 -15.67 17.02 8.19
N HIS A 215 -15.64 18.07 9.00
CA HIS A 215 -15.79 19.44 8.50
C HIS A 215 -14.74 19.82 7.46
N LYS A 216 -13.47 19.39 7.63
CA LYS A 216 -12.40 19.65 6.66
C LYS A 216 -12.62 18.88 5.36
N ILE A 217 -13.09 17.64 5.42
CA ILE A 217 -13.36 16.83 4.23
C ILE A 217 -14.55 17.37 3.43
N ASP A 218 -15.61 17.85 4.10
CA ASP A 218 -16.72 18.52 3.42
C ASP A 218 -16.22 19.74 2.65
N ARG A 219 -15.40 20.58 3.29
CA ARG A 219 -14.77 21.74 2.64
C ARG A 219 -13.89 21.37 1.45
N LEU A 220 -13.18 20.23 1.51
CA LEU A 220 -12.41 19.73 0.38
C LEU A 220 -13.29 19.51 -0.84
N GLN A 221 -14.49 18.94 -0.67
CA GLN A 221 -15.41 18.69 -1.77
C GLN A 221 -16.05 19.98 -2.30
N GLU A 222 -16.37 20.93 -1.45
CA GLU A 222 -16.84 22.27 -1.84
C GLU A 222 -15.80 22.97 -2.72
N ASN A 223 -14.55 23.06 -2.24
CA ASN A 223 -13.44 23.65 -3.00
C ASN A 223 -13.27 22.98 -4.37
N ARG A 224 -13.30 21.64 -4.42
CA ARG A 224 -13.19 20.87 -5.65
C ARG A 224 -14.30 21.26 -6.64
N HIS A 225 -15.54 21.30 -6.20
CA HIS A 225 -16.69 21.66 -7.06
C HIS A 225 -16.56 23.09 -7.61
N GLU A 226 -16.15 24.04 -6.77
CA GLU A 226 -15.94 25.43 -7.20
C GLU A 226 -14.82 25.53 -8.23
N LEU A 227 -13.69 24.87 -8.03
CA LEU A 227 -12.56 24.88 -8.97
C LEU A 227 -12.97 24.33 -10.34
N LEU A 228 -13.64 23.19 -10.35
CA LEU A 228 -14.12 22.59 -11.61
C LEU A 228 -15.19 23.43 -12.29
N LYS A 229 -16.07 24.11 -11.55
CA LYS A 229 -17.05 25.05 -12.10
C LYS A 229 -16.38 26.26 -12.74
N LYS A 230 -15.38 26.86 -12.08
CA LYS A 230 -14.60 27.97 -12.64
C LYS A 230 -13.82 27.55 -13.91
N LEU A 231 -13.25 26.35 -13.93
CA LEU A 231 -12.54 25.82 -15.09
C LEU A 231 -13.45 25.65 -16.32
N LYS A 232 -14.74 25.32 -16.14
CA LYS A 232 -15.70 25.23 -17.27
C LYS A 232 -15.94 26.56 -17.96
N GLN A 233 -15.77 27.69 -17.25
CA GLN A 233 -15.99 29.04 -17.80
C GLN A 233 -14.83 29.56 -18.63
N ASN A 234 -13.58 29.15 -18.29
CA ASN A 234 -12.39 29.52 -19.01
C ASN A 234 -11.42 28.34 -19.04
N ARG A 235 -11.32 27.67 -20.21
CA ARG A 235 -10.61 26.40 -20.37
C ARG A 235 -9.49 26.53 -21.39
N ASN A 236 -8.28 26.80 -20.87
CA ASN A 236 -7.04 26.81 -21.65
C ASN A 236 -5.94 26.09 -20.83
N HIS A 237 -4.78 25.81 -21.44
CA HIS A 237 -3.72 25.05 -20.80
C HIS A 237 -3.24 25.68 -19.46
N ILE A 238 -3.20 27.02 -19.37
CA ILE A 238 -2.76 27.71 -18.14
C ILE A 238 -3.80 27.53 -17.02
N THR A 239 -5.09 27.72 -17.34
CA THR A 239 -6.17 27.54 -16.35
C THR A 239 -6.29 26.10 -15.91
N ILE A 240 -6.09 25.13 -16.81
CA ILE A 240 -6.07 23.70 -16.45
C ILE A 240 -4.90 23.41 -15.51
N LEU A 241 -3.67 23.83 -15.81
CA LEU A 241 -2.51 23.62 -14.95
C LEU A 241 -2.63 24.30 -13.58
N ASN A 242 -3.23 25.49 -13.52
CA ASN A 242 -3.52 26.16 -12.24
C ASN A 242 -4.56 25.38 -11.43
N THR A 243 -5.59 24.85 -12.08
CA THR A 243 -6.61 24.01 -11.42
C THR A 243 -6.00 22.71 -10.90
N ILE A 244 -5.12 22.06 -11.67
CA ILE A 244 -4.37 20.86 -11.24
C ILE A 244 -3.58 21.18 -9.96
N GLU A 245 -2.82 22.29 -9.96
CA GLU A 245 -2.01 22.68 -8.80
C GLU A 245 -2.88 22.93 -7.55
N GLN A 246 -4.01 23.62 -7.70
CA GLN A 246 -4.92 23.88 -6.59
C GLN A 246 -5.59 22.60 -6.07
N LEU A 247 -6.12 21.74 -6.96
CA LEU A 247 -6.70 20.45 -6.59
C LEU A 247 -5.69 19.55 -5.86
N LEU A 248 -4.41 19.56 -6.28
CA LEU A 248 -3.34 18.81 -5.62
C LEU A 248 -2.99 19.40 -4.25
N ASN A 249 -2.93 20.71 -4.12
CA ASN A 249 -2.65 21.38 -2.85
C ASN A 249 -3.78 21.09 -1.83
N ASP A 250 -5.03 21.25 -2.24
CA ASP A 250 -6.19 20.92 -1.38
C ASP A 250 -6.22 19.43 -1.02
N CYS A 251 -5.94 18.56 -2.01
CA CYS A 251 -5.82 17.12 -1.78
C CYS A 251 -4.73 16.79 -0.76
N ARG A 252 -3.55 17.44 -0.84
CA ARG A 252 -2.43 17.25 0.09
C ARG A 252 -2.73 17.82 1.48
N ASP A 253 -3.12 19.09 1.55
CA ASP A 253 -3.17 19.85 2.80
C ASP A 253 -4.45 19.59 3.60
N ILE A 254 -5.49 19.05 2.96
CA ILE A 254 -6.73 18.61 3.60
C ILE A 254 -6.91 17.10 3.43
N GLY A 255 -7.08 16.62 2.20
CA GLY A 255 -7.45 15.23 1.92
C GLY A 255 -6.51 14.20 2.55
N THR A 256 -5.27 14.15 2.06
CA THR A 256 -4.31 13.14 2.53
C THR A 256 -3.76 13.43 3.93
N LEU A 257 -3.78 14.69 4.40
CA LEU A 257 -3.41 15.02 5.78
C LEU A 257 -4.39 14.37 6.78
N TYR A 258 -5.70 14.58 6.61
CA TYR A 258 -6.71 14.00 7.50
C TYR A 258 -6.87 12.49 7.28
N PHE A 259 -6.59 12.00 6.07
CA PHE A 259 -6.44 10.56 5.82
C PHE A 259 -5.27 9.98 6.64
N SER A 260 -4.10 10.62 6.62
CA SER A 260 -2.93 10.19 7.41
C SER A 260 -3.22 10.11 8.91
N LEU A 261 -3.91 11.13 9.43
CA LEU A 261 -4.34 11.18 10.81
C LEU A 261 -5.29 10.03 11.14
N MET A 262 -6.34 9.84 10.34
CA MET A 262 -7.34 8.80 10.58
C MET A 262 -6.78 7.40 10.36
N ALA A 263 -5.85 7.22 9.39
CA ALA A 263 -5.13 5.97 9.20
C ALA A 263 -4.34 5.59 10.45
N ARG A 264 -3.65 6.55 11.10
CA ARG A 264 -2.92 6.28 12.36
C ARG A 264 -3.87 5.84 13.47
N LEU A 265 -5.04 6.48 13.60
CA LEU A 265 -6.05 6.12 14.59
C LEU A 265 -6.61 4.71 14.35
N ALA A 266 -6.91 4.36 13.11
CA ALA A 266 -7.35 3.01 12.76
C ALA A 266 -6.27 1.95 13.03
N PHE A 267 -4.99 2.27 12.85
CA PHE A 267 -3.88 1.39 13.21
C PHE A 267 -3.80 1.17 14.74
N ILE A 268 -3.94 2.21 15.54
CA ILE A 268 -3.98 2.10 17.02
C ILE A 268 -5.11 1.15 17.43
N SER A 269 -6.31 1.35 16.89
CA SER A 269 -7.45 0.46 17.12
C SER A 269 -7.12 -0.99 16.76
N SER A 270 -6.53 -1.23 15.59
CA SER A 270 -6.14 -2.55 15.11
C SER A 270 -5.07 -3.22 15.98
N ILE A 271 -4.07 -2.47 16.46
CA ILE A 271 -3.03 -2.95 17.36
C ILE A 271 -3.65 -3.41 18.70
N ILE A 272 -4.56 -2.62 19.27
CA ILE A 272 -5.23 -2.97 20.52
C ILE A 272 -6.08 -4.24 20.35
N MET A 273 -6.88 -4.33 19.29
CA MET A 273 -7.70 -5.52 19.00
C MET A 273 -6.85 -6.77 18.76
N LYS A 274 -5.75 -6.65 18.01
CA LYS A 274 -4.80 -7.74 17.82
C LYS A 274 -4.19 -8.19 19.15
N GLY A 275 -3.80 -7.25 20.01
CA GLY A 275 -3.26 -7.55 21.35
C GLY A 275 -4.26 -8.30 22.24
N LEU A 276 -5.57 -8.03 22.13
CA LEU A 276 -6.60 -8.80 22.84
C LEU A 276 -6.68 -10.25 22.34
N ILE A 277 -6.54 -10.46 21.02
CA ILE A 277 -6.56 -11.82 20.43
C ILE A 277 -5.29 -12.58 20.85
N GLU A 278 -4.11 -11.96 20.77
CA GLU A 278 -2.83 -12.60 21.13
C GLU A 278 -2.76 -13.05 22.60
N ASN A 279 -3.47 -12.35 23.47
CA ASN A 279 -3.59 -12.72 24.88
C ASN A 279 -4.78 -13.67 25.16
N GLY A 280 -5.49 -14.14 24.15
CA GLY A 280 -6.62 -15.06 24.31
C GLY A 280 -7.86 -14.42 24.94
N LEU A 281 -7.93 -13.09 25.03
CA LEU A 281 -9.04 -12.33 25.63
C LEU A 281 -10.20 -12.13 24.63
N LEU A 282 -9.87 -12.05 23.34
CA LEU A 282 -10.84 -11.88 22.26
C LEU A 282 -10.70 -13.02 21.24
N GLU A 283 -11.80 -13.64 20.87
CA GLU A 283 -11.84 -14.65 19.82
C GLU A 283 -11.66 -13.99 18.44
N LYS A 284 -10.86 -14.58 17.55
CA LYS A 284 -10.67 -14.10 16.16
C LYS A 284 -12.00 -13.93 15.43
N LYS A 285 -12.95 -14.86 15.65
CA LYS A 285 -14.31 -14.80 15.08
C LYS A 285 -15.09 -13.55 15.51
N MET A 286 -14.93 -13.12 16.76
CA MET A 286 -15.61 -11.90 17.24
C MET A 286 -15.06 -10.64 16.58
N LEU A 287 -13.76 -10.60 16.26
CA LEU A 287 -13.18 -9.51 15.45
C LEU A 287 -13.69 -9.56 14.00
N GLU A 288 -13.80 -10.75 13.41
CA GLU A 288 -14.38 -10.91 12.07
C GLU A 288 -15.85 -10.43 12.04
N ASP A 289 -16.63 -10.75 13.07
CA ASP A 289 -18.01 -10.27 13.20
C ASP A 289 -18.09 -8.76 13.40
N PHE A 290 -17.17 -8.16 14.17
CA PHE A 290 -17.06 -6.72 14.33
C PHE A 290 -16.77 -6.04 12.97
N MET A 291 -15.75 -6.50 12.26
CA MET A 291 -15.36 -5.95 10.95
C MET A 291 -16.47 -6.06 9.92
N GLY A 292 -17.18 -7.19 9.89
CA GLY A 292 -18.28 -7.43 8.95
C GLY A 292 -19.52 -6.56 9.20
N ASN A 293 -19.67 -5.99 10.40
CA ASN A 293 -20.76 -5.06 10.73
C ASN A 293 -20.42 -3.59 10.44
N LEU A 294 -19.21 -3.29 9.93
CA LEU A 294 -18.83 -1.92 9.58
C LEU A 294 -19.46 -1.50 8.25
N ASN A 295 -20.05 -0.30 8.21
CA ASN A 295 -20.59 0.28 6.98
C ASN A 295 -19.53 1.17 6.31
N THR A 296 -18.79 0.62 5.38
CA THR A 296 -17.70 1.29 4.66
C THR A 296 -18.10 1.61 3.21
N PRO A 297 -17.35 2.45 2.47
CA PRO A 297 -17.62 2.69 1.05
C PRO A 297 -17.71 1.42 0.19
N LEU A 298 -17.00 0.34 0.55
CA LEU A 298 -17.10 -0.93 -0.19
C LEU A 298 -18.46 -1.59 0.01
N THR A 299 -18.96 -1.67 1.24
CA THR A 299 -20.31 -2.22 1.50
C THR A 299 -21.38 -1.36 0.84
N GLU A 300 -21.19 -0.04 0.79
CA GLU A 300 -22.08 0.86 0.05
C GLU A 300 -22.07 0.57 -1.46
N ILE A 301 -20.88 0.43 -2.09
CA ILE A 301 -20.74 0.06 -3.50
C ILE A 301 -21.47 -1.25 -3.81
N GLN A 302 -21.31 -2.27 -2.96
CA GLN A 302 -21.97 -3.56 -3.16
C GLN A 302 -23.49 -3.47 -3.06
N ASN A 303 -23.99 -2.71 -2.09
CA ASN A 303 -25.42 -2.48 -1.90
C ASN A 303 -26.01 -1.71 -3.09
N ASP A 304 -25.32 -0.66 -3.55
CA ASP A 304 -25.76 0.16 -4.70
C ASP A 304 -25.71 -0.64 -6.02
N LEU A 305 -24.72 -1.54 -6.20
CA LEU A 305 -24.69 -2.47 -7.33
C LEU A 305 -25.84 -3.48 -7.29
N ASN A 306 -26.15 -4.04 -6.11
CA ASN A 306 -27.31 -4.92 -5.96
C ASN A 306 -28.61 -4.18 -6.24
N SER A 307 -28.74 -2.93 -5.82
CA SER A 307 -29.88 -2.05 -6.12
C SER A 307 -29.95 -1.74 -7.61
N TYR A 308 -28.81 -1.55 -8.29
CA TYR A 308 -28.76 -1.41 -9.75
C TYR A 308 -29.28 -2.67 -10.47
N VAL A 309 -28.83 -3.85 -10.06
CA VAL A 309 -29.29 -5.12 -10.64
C VAL A 309 -30.80 -5.33 -10.41
N LYS A 310 -31.34 -4.88 -9.27
CA LYS A 310 -32.77 -4.89 -8.97
C LYS A 310 -33.57 -3.80 -9.71
N GLY A 311 -32.92 -2.86 -10.38
CA GLY A 311 -33.56 -1.74 -11.08
C GLY A 311 -34.02 -0.59 -10.18
N THR A 312 -33.63 -0.57 -8.90
CA THR A 312 -33.99 0.49 -7.91
C THR A 312 -32.96 1.61 -7.83
N PHE A 313 -31.79 1.44 -8.46
CA PHE A 313 -30.71 2.43 -8.55
C PHE A 313 -30.22 2.51 -10.00
N SER A 314 -30.12 3.73 -10.55
CA SER A 314 -29.78 3.89 -11.96
C SER A 314 -28.26 3.86 -12.20
N LYS A 315 -27.86 3.51 -13.44
CA LYS A 315 -26.46 3.62 -13.90
C LYS A 315 -25.91 5.04 -13.69
N LYS A 316 -26.72 6.06 -13.95
CA LYS A 316 -26.32 7.47 -13.82
C LYS A 316 -26.02 7.83 -12.37
N GLU A 317 -26.85 7.42 -11.43
CA GLU A 317 -26.63 7.63 -9.99
C GLU A 317 -25.37 6.91 -9.51
N PHE A 318 -25.18 5.67 -9.96
CA PHE A 318 -23.98 4.91 -9.63
C PHE A 318 -22.71 5.63 -10.12
N LEU A 319 -22.66 6.05 -11.37
CA LEU A 319 -21.50 6.74 -11.94
C LEU A 319 -21.28 8.13 -11.32
N LEU A 320 -22.34 8.82 -10.92
CA LEU A 320 -22.21 10.10 -10.19
C LEU A 320 -21.49 9.91 -8.85
N LYS A 321 -21.77 8.81 -8.15
CA LYS A 321 -21.18 8.50 -6.84
C LYS A 321 -19.79 7.87 -6.95
N TYR A 322 -19.60 6.91 -7.85
CA TYR A 322 -18.42 6.04 -7.94
C TYR A 322 -17.58 6.20 -9.22
N GLY A 323 -18.03 7.00 -10.17
CA GLY A 323 -17.41 7.11 -11.49
C GLY A 323 -15.95 7.56 -11.48
N HIS A 324 -15.53 8.29 -10.44
CA HIS A 324 -14.14 8.74 -10.27
C HIS A 324 -13.15 7.60 -9.96
N LEU A 325 -13.63 6.44 -9.52
CA LEU A 325 -12.78 5.30 -9.19
C LEU A 325 -12.11 4.72 -10.45
N ARG A 326 -10.93 4.16 -10.28
CA ARG A 326 -10.15 3.50 -11.33
C ARG A 326 -9.28 2.38 -10.76
N PRO A 327 -8.97 1.34 -11.54
CA PRO A 327 -7.97 0.34 -11.15
C PRO A 327 -6.57 0.98 -11.14
N GLY A 328 -5.96 1.18 -10.00
CA GLY A 328 -4.70 1.93 -9.89
C GLY A 328 -4.92 3.42 -9.63
N THR A 329 -5.04 3.77 -8.36
CA THR A 329 -5.44 5.11 -7.88
C THR A 329 -4.56 6.23 -8.42
N TYR A 330 -3.25 5.98 -8.62
CA TYR A 330 -2.26 6.95 -9.09
C TYR A 330 -1.92 6.81 -10.58
N ASP A 331 -2.42 5.75 -11.26
CA ASP A 331 -2.07 5.44 -12.64
C ASP A 331 -2.95 6.19 -13.63
N ILE A 332 -2.34 7.08 -14.42
CA ILE A 332 -3.03 7.82 -15.48
C ILE A 332 -3.54 6.92 -16.61
N ASN A 333 -2.93 5.73 -16.80
CA ASN A 333 -3.34 4.77 -17.83
C ASN A 333 -4.58 3.97 -17.42
N ALA A 334 -4.89 3.92 -16.12
CA ALA A 334 -6.07 3.26 -15.62
C ALA A 334 -7.35 4.06 -15.97
N ILE A 335 -8.31 3.40 -16.58
CA ILE A 335 -9.56 4.02 -17.03
C ILE A 335 -10.50 4.20 -15.83
N ARG A 336 -11.12 5.37 -15.69
CA ARG A 336 -12.16 5.64 -14.68
C ARG A 336 -13.41 4.80 -14.97
N TYR A 337 -14.17 4.47 -13.92
CA TYR A 337 -15.42 3.70 -14.08
C TYR A 337 -16.45 4.43 -14.93
N ASP A 338 -16.50 5.78 -14.91
CA ASP A 338 -17.40 6.58 -15.77
C ASP A 338 -16.98 6.59 -17.25
N ASN A 339 -15.71 6.33 -17.55
CA ASN A 339 -15.14 6.22 -18.89
C ASN A 339 -15.06 4.76 -19.38
N ASP A 340 -15.27 3.77 -18.51
CA ASP A 340 -15.25 2.35 -18.88
C ASP A 340 -16.63 1.90 -19.40
N VAL A 341 -16.76 1.80 -20.71
CA VAL A 341 -18.00 1.33 -21.36
C VAL A 341 -18.37 -0.11 -20.97
N ASN A 342 -17.41 -0.90 -20.52
CA ASN A 342 -17.58 -2.31 -20.17
C ASN A 342 -17.80 -2.54 -18.67
N PHE A 343 -17.72 -1.52 -17.83
CA PHE A 343 -17.84 -1.67 -16.38
C PHE A 343 -19.11 -2.41 -15.95
N PHE A 344 -20.24 -2.08 -16.58
CA PHE A 344 -21.55 -2.69 -16.28
C PHE A 344 -21.80 -4.01 -17.03
N ASN A 345 -20.92 -4.40 -17.96
CA ASN A 345 -21.05 -5.69 -18.64
C ASN A 345 -20.82 -6.81 -17.62
N ASN A 346 -21.79 -7.74 -17.52
CA ASN A 346 -21.72 -8.87 -16.59
C ASN A 346 -21.75 -8.50 -15.10
N VAL A 347 -22.34 -7.35 -14.72
CA VAL A 347 -22.69 -7.10 -13.32
C VAL A 347 -23.81 -8.06 -12.93
N LYS A 348 -23.51 -8.98 -12.02
CA LYS A 348 -24.48 -9.93 -11.46
C LYS A 348 -24.86 -9.49 -10.05
N PHE A 349 -26.00 -10.00 -9.56
CA PHE A 349 -26.35 -9.85 -8.15
C PHE A 349 -25.21 -10.38 -7.28
N LEU A 350 -24.66 -9.50 -6.47
CA LEU A 350 -23.66 -9.87 -5.50
C LEU A 350 -24.39 -10.65 -4.42
N LYS A 351 -24.04 -11.90 -4.26
CA LYS A 351 -24.45 -12.64 -3.09
C LYS A 351 -23.91 -11.85 -1.90
N THR A 352 -24.75 -10.99 -1.33
CA THR A 352 -24.53 -10.57 0.05
C THR A 352 -24.44 -11.89 0.78
N LYS A 353 -23.23 -12.27 1.18
CA LYS A 353 -23.06 -13.51 1.91
C LYS A 353 -24.00 -13.33 3.09
N ASP A 354 -24.94 -14.28 3.26
CA ASP A 354 -25.70 -14.49 4.48
C ASP A 354 -24.70 -14.87 5.60
N HIS A 355 -23.75 -13.98 5.83
CA HIS A 355 -22.98 -13.99 7.03
C HIS A 355 -23.83 -13.20 8.01
N ASP A 356 -24.64 -13.94 8.77
CA ASP A 356 -25.09 -13.50 10.07
C ASP A 356 -23.82 -13.17 10.90
N PHE A 357 -23.24 -11.99 10.63
CA PHE A 357 -22.26 -11.42 11.53
C PHE A 357 -23.00 -11.09 12.82
N GLN A 358 -23.10 -12.06 13.69
CA GLN A 358 -23.74 -11.90 14.99
C GLN A 358 -22.74 -11.23 15.95
N PHE A 359 -22.44 -9.97 15.67
CA PHE A 359 -21.59 -9.21 16.57
C PHE A 359 -22.27 -8.98 17.92
N LYS A 360 -21.72 -9.62 18.96
CA LYS A 360 -22.20 -9.52 20.33
C LYS A 360 -21.57 -8.31 21.02
N GLU A 361 -22.08 -7.11 20.71
CA GLU A 361 -21.53 -5.84 21.18
C GLU A 361 -21.36 -5.79 22.71
N LYS A 362 -22.36 -6.25 23.47
CA LYS A 362 -22.30 -6.28 24.94
C LYS A 362 -21.16 -7.15 25.46
N LYS A 363 -20.94 -8.35 24.85
CA LYS A 363 -19.81 -9.23 25.24
C LYS A 363 -18.48 -8.57 24.92
N PHE A 364 -18.37 -7.91 23.78
CA PHE A 364 -17.16 -7.20 23.39
C PHE A 364 -16.84 -6.05 24.34
N LYS A 365 -17.85 -5.20 24.69
CA LYS A 365 -17.68 -4.11 25.65
C LYS A 365 -17.25 -4.61 27.03
N ASN A 366 -17.79 -5.70 27.52
CA ASN A 366 -17.38 -6.31 28.78
C ASN A 366 -15.89 -6.73 28.75
N ILE A 367 -15.44 -7.35 27.65
CA ILE A 367 -14.01 -7.72 27.47
C ILE A 367 -13.12 -6.47 27.55
N ILE A 368 -13.51 -5.38 26.92
CA ILE A 368 -12.77 -4.11 26.96
C ILE A 368 -12.71 -3.58 28.39
N GLN A 369 -13.87 -3.50 29.06
CA GLN A 369 -13.97 -2.94 30.42
C GLN A 369 -13.14 -3.73 31.46
N GLU A 370 -13.07 -5.05 31.30
CA GLU A 370 -12.34 -5.93 32.23
C GLU A 370 -10.82 -5.92 31.98
N ASN A 371 -10.38 -5.70 30.76
CA ASN A 371 -9.00 -5.97 30.34
C ASN A 371 -8.20 -4.74 29.88
N LEU A 372 -8.86 -3.60 29.64
CA LEU A 372 -8.22 -2.37 29.18
C LEU A 372 -8.46 -1.23 30.16
N PRO A 373 -7.50 -0.28 30.27
CA PRO A 373 -7.65 0.89 31.13
C PRO A 373 -8.48 2.02 30.46
N TYR A 374 -9.35 1.69 29.52
CA TYR A 374 -10.14 2.64 28.73
C TYR A 374 -11.62 2.43 28.99
N ASP A 375 -12.41 3.53 28.85
CA ASP A 375 -13.86 3.45 28.82
C ASP A 375 -14.32 2.61 27.62
N SER A 376 -15.16 1.60 27.86
CA SER A 376 -15.55 0.63 26.84
C SER A 376 -16.44 1.24 25.74
N GLU A 377 -17.29 2.23 26.06
CA GLU A 377 -18.14 2.91 25.08
C GLU A 377 -17.29 3.81 24.18
N LYS A 378 -16.39 4.60 24.78
CA LYS A 378 -15.47 5.46 24.04
C LYS A 378 -14.53 4.66 23.14
N PHE A 379 -13.99 3.57 23.65
CA PHE A 379 -13.14 2.69 22.84
C PHE A 379 -13.92 2.06 21.68
N MET A 380 -15.14 1.59 21.92
CA MET A 380 -15.97 1.02 20.87
C MET A 380 -16.26 2.06 19.77
N PHE A 381 -16.64 3.27 20.15
CA PHE A 381 -16.84 4.38 19.21
C PHE A 381 -15.57 4.69 18.42
N PHE A 382 -14.43 4.82 19.12
CA PHE A 382 -13.12 5.04 18.53
C PHE A 382 -12.75 3.94 17.52
N ALA A 383 -12.86 2.68 17.92
CA ALA A 383 -12.50 1.53 17.07
C ALA A 383 -13.35 1.48 15.80
N LYS A 384 -14.65 1.66 15.93
CA LYS A 384 -15.59 1.64 14.82
C LYS A 384 -15.36 2.81 13.87
N GLU A 385 -15.42 4.04 14.37
CA GLU A 385 -15.38 5.23 13.54
C GLU A 385 -13.99 5.48 12.92
N SER A 386 -12.89 5.17 13.61
CA SER A 386 -11.56 5.34 13.02
C SER A 386 -11.37 4.50 11.76
N ILE A 387 -11.87 3.26 11.73
CA ILE A 387 -11.80 2.36 10.58
C ILE A 387 -12.73 2.84 9.45
N ILE A 388 -14.00 3.15 9.78
CA ILE A 388 -14.98 3.62 8.78
C ILE A 388 -14.51 4.92 8.14
N GLN A 389 -14.11 5.90 8.93
CA GLN A 389 -13.75 7.23 8.44
C GLN A 389 -12.42 7.22 7.67
N ARG A 390 -11.46 6.36 8.03
CA ARG A 390 -10.27 6.15 7.21
C ARG A 390 -10.65 5.82 5.77
N GLU A 391 -11.59 4.89 5.56
CA GLU A 391 -12.00 4.47 4.23
C GLU A 391 -12.85 5.54 3.51
N LYS A 392 -13.73 6.24 4.24
CA LYS A 392 -14.53 7.34 3.70
C LYS A 392 -13.66 8.51 3.24
N ILE A 393 -12.70 8.93 4.06
CA ILE A 393 -11.79 10.04 3.71
C ILE A 393 -10.93 9.67 2.50
N LYS A 394 -10.47 8.41 2.43
CA LYS A 394 -9.76 7.90 1.28
C LYS A 394 -10.61 8.00 0.01
N PHE A 395 -11.85 7.56 0.08
CA PHE A 395 -12.80 7.68 -1.02
C PHE A 395 -12.99 9.14 -1.45
N GLU A 396 -13.08 10.07 -0.51
CA GLU A 396 -13.28 11.49 -0.80
C GLU A 396 -12.07 12.16 -1.44
N PHE A 397 -10.86 12.00 -0.88
CA PHE A 397 -9.68 12.68 -1.47
C PHE A 397 -9.28 12.10 -2.83
N THR A 398 -9.61 10.83 -3.11
CA THR A 398 -9.32 10.22 -4.42
C THR A 398 -10.12 10.85 -5.55
N LYS A 399 -11.23 11.56 -5.28
CA LYS A 399 -11.95 12.38 -6.26
C LYS A 399 -11.07 13.48 -6.83
N ASN A 400 -10.35 14.23 -5.96
CA ASN A 400 -9.42 15.27 -6.37
C ASN A 400 -8.30 14.70 -7.24
N LEU A 401 -7.66 13.62 -6.79
CA LEU A 401 -6.58 12.97 -7.53
C LEU A 401 -7.06 12.44 -8.88
N SER A 402 -8.23 11.84 -8.92
CA SER A 402 -8.82 11.31 -10.15
C SER A 402 -9.10 12.41 -11.18
N ASP A 403 -9.63 13.55 -10.75
CA ASP A 403 -9.83 14.70 -11.63
C ASP A 403 -8.51 15.29 -12.11
N VAL A 404 -7.50 15.37 -11.26
CA VAL A 404 -6.15 15.80 -11.65
C VAL A 404 -5.59 14.90 -12.76
N LEU A 405 -5.73 13.58 -12.66
CA LEU A 405 -5.23 12.66 -13.69
C LEU A 405 -5.96 12.86 -15.04
N GLU A 406 -7.28 13.11 -15.03
CA GLU A 406 -8.02 13.42 -16.25
C GLU A 406 -7.59 14.78 -16.85
N LEU A 407 -7.39 15.79 -16.01
CA LEU A 407 -6.92 17.10 -16.48
C LEU A 407 -5.48 17.03 -17.04
N ILE A 408 -4.61 16.20 -16.46
CA ILE A 408 -3.27 15.94 -17.01
C ILE A 408 -3.38 15.24 -18.36
N ALA A 409 -4.29 14.26 -18.51
CA ALA A 409 -4.52 13.59 -19.79
C ALA A 409 -5.04 14.57 -20.85
N GLU A 410 -5.98 15.45 -20.49
CA GLU A 410 -6.48 16.49 -21.37
C GLU A 410 -5.37 17.44 -21.89
N ILE A 411 -4.45 17.87 -21.01
CA ILE A 411 -3.30 18.66 -21.47
C ILE A 411 -2.41 17.84 -22.41
N GLY A 412 -2.26 16.54 -22.13
CA GLY A 412 -1.55 15.64 -23.02
C GLY A 412 -2.15 15.64 -24.43
N ASP A 413 -3.44 15.48 -24.51
CA ASP A 413 -4.17 15.48 -25.78
C ASP A 413 -4.00 16.83 -26.53
N LEU A 414 -4.02 17.96 -25.81
CA LEU A 414 -3.75 19.28 -26.39
C LEU A 414 -2.35 19.40 -27.02
N PHE A 415 -1.37 18.70 -26.45
CA PHE A 415 0.02 18.69 -26.95
C PHE A 415 0.38 17.43 -27.73
N GLU A 416 -0.62 16.59 -28.09
CA GLU A 416 -0.47 15.35 -28.87
C GLU A 416 0.38 14.28 -28.17
N PHE A 417 0.26 14.14 -26.85
CA PHE A 417 0.89 13.08 -26.07
C PHE A 417 -0.15 12.12 -25.52
N SER A 418 0.09 10.82 -25.66
CA SER A 418 -0.72 9.77 -25.04
C SER A 418 -0.55 9.73 -23.52
N ARG A 419 -1.52 9.13 -22.81
CA ARG A 419 -1.44 8.88 -21.36
C ARG A 419 -0.17 8.11 -20.98
N GLU A 420 0.22 7.10 -21.78
CA GLU A 420 1.44 6.34 -21.59
C GLU A 420 2.71 7.22 -21.70
N GLU A 421 2.72 8.18 -22.62
CA GLU A 421 3.85 9.10 -22.73
C GLU A 421 3.94 10.04 -21.54
N ILE A 422 2.81 10.61 -21.13
CA ILE A 422 2.73 11.54 -19.99
C ILE A 422 3.09 10.84 -18.68
N SER A 423 2.78 9.55 -18.52
CA SER A 423 3.15 8.79 -17.33
C SER A 423 4.66 8.81 -17.03
N ASN A 424 5.49 9.16 -18.01
CA ASN A 424 6.93 9.34 -17.87
C ASN A 424 7.35 10.76 -17.42
N LEU A 425 6.41 11.67 -17.14
CA LEU A 425 6.67 12.99 -16.59
C LEU A 425 6.36 13.04 -15.10
N SER A 426 7.16 13.76 -14.32
CA SER A 426 6.79 13.99 -12.92
C SER A 426 5.81 15.15 -12.79
N ILE A 427 4.96 15.13 -11.77
CA ILE A 427 4.01 16.21 -11.50
C ILE A 427 4.72 17.56 -11.31
N ASP A 428 5.85 17.58 -10.61
CA ASP A 428 6.62 18.81 -10.43
C ASP A 428 7.12 19.39 -11.76
N PHE A 429 7.49 18.52 -12.72
CA PHE A 429 7.91 18.96 -14.05
C PHE A 429 6.75 19.51 -14.86
N ILE A 430 5.58 18.87 -14.80
CA ILE A 430 4.36 19.32 -15.46
C ILE A 430 3.97 20.71 -14.92
N LEU A 431 3.91 20.88 -13.61
CA LEU A 431 3.55 22.16 -12.98
C LEU A 431 4.56 23.29 -13.26
N LYS A 432 5.86 22.99 -13.33
CA LYS A 432 6.88 23.99 -13.71
C LYS A 432 6.73 24.54 -15.13
N CYS A 433 6.04 23.81 -16.01
CA CYS A 433 5.83 24.23 -17.38
C CYS A 433 4.67 25.23 -17.56
N LYS A 434 3.84 25.49 -16.54
CA LYS A 434 2.58 26.26 -16.65
C LYS A 434 2.71 27.66 -17.28
N ASN A 435 3.83 28.34 -17.06
CA ASN A 435 4.06 29.69 -17.57
C ASN A 435 4.87 29.72 -18.89
N GLN A 436 5.03 28.56 -19.55
CA GLN A 436 5.75 28.48 -20.82
C GLN A 436 4.78 28.55 -22.00
N LYS A 437 5.28 28.99 -23.16
CA LYS A 437 4.52 28.96 -24.43
C LYS A 437 4.31 27.50 -24.88
N ASP A 438 3.19 27.19 -25.51
CA ASP A 438 2.77 25.85 -25.95
C ASP A 438 3.85 25.08 -26.71
N PHE A 439 4.46 25.72 -27.71
CA PHE A 439 5.55 25.12 -28.49
C PHE A 439 6.74 24.71 -27.61
N ARG A 440 7.06 25.52 -26.59
CA ARG A 440 8.17 25.22 -25.67
C ARG A 440 7.79 24.05 -24.74
N ILE A 441 6.56 23.99 -24.26
CA ILE A 441 6.06 22.87 -23.45
C ILE A 441 6.17 21.57 -24.24
N LYS A 442 5.64 21.52 -25.47
CA LYS A 442 5.67 20.32 -26.32
C LYS A 442 7.11 19.82 -26.54
N ASN A 443 8.05 20.70 -26.84
CA ASN A 443 9.46 20.34 -27.03
C ASN A 443 10.14 19.83 -25.75
N LEU A 444 9.89 20.49 -24.61
CA LEU A 444 10.43 20.07 -23.32
C LEU A 444 9.89 18.69 -22.91
N TRP A 445 8.58 18.46 -23.05
CA TRP A 445 7.95 17.19 -22.74
C TRP A 445 8.49 16.07 -23.62
N LYS A 446 8.58 16.27 -24.93
CA LYS A 446 9.13 15.29 -25.87
C LYS A 446 10.56 14.85 -25.50
N LYS A 447 11.44 15.80 -25.16
CA LYS A 447 12.81 15.51 -24.73
C LYS A 447 12.83 14.73 -23.39
N LYS A 448 12.02 15.17 -22.43
CA LYS A 448 11.97 14.54 -21.10
C LYS A 448 11.41 13.12 -21.17
N ILE A 449 10.32 12.91 -21.90
CA ILE A 449 9.70 11.58 -22.12
C ILE A 449 10.72 10.61 -22.73
N LYS A 450 11.43 11.04 -23.80
CA LYS A 450 12.45 10.19 -24.44
C LYS A 450 13.56 9.80 -23.46
N PHE A 451 14.02 10.74 -22.64
CA PHE A 451 15.05 10.47 -21.63
C PHE A 451 14.57 9.46 -20.57
N GLU A 452 13.36 9.65 -20.04
CA GLU A 452 12.82 8.79 -18.98
C GLU A 452 12.45 7.40 -19.49
N LYS A 453 11.90 7.26 -20.71
CA LYS A 453 11.67 5.95 -21.36
C LYS A 453 12.97 5.13 -21.44
N ASN A 454 14.07 5.76 -21.87
CA ASN A 454 15.37 5.08 -21.94
C ASN A 454 15.89 4.69 -20.54
N SER A 455 15.72 5.55 -19.55
CA SER A 455 16.08 5.25 -18.16
C SER A 455 15.27 4.07 -17.60
N LYS A 456 13.96 4.01 -17.90
CA LYS A 456 13.06 2.94 -17.46
C LYS A 456 13.50 1.58 -18.01
N ILE A 457 13.87 1.50 -19.27
CA ILE A 457 14.38 0.27 -19.89
C ILE A 457 15.58 -0.28 -19.11
N LEU A 458 16.56 0.58 -18.76
CA LEU A 458 17.73 0.14 -17.99
C LEU A 458 17.38 -0.34 -16.58
N ASN A 459 16.43 0.34 -15.92
CA ASN A 459 16.02 -0.02 -14.57
C ASN A 459 15.22 -1.32 -14.49
N ASN A 460 14.52 -1.71 -15.56
CA ASN A 460 13.80 -2.99 -15.61
C ASN A 460 14.72 -4.21 -15.51
N TYR A 461 16.02 -4.04 -15.78
CA TYR A 461 17.04 -5.09 -15.60
C TYR A 461 17.60 -5.15 -14.18
N LEU A 462 17.22 -4.21 -13.29
CA LEU A 462 17.68 -4.19 -11.91
C LEU A 462 16.62 -4.82 -11.00
N THR A 463 17.02 -5.86 -10.28
CA THR A 463 16.21 -6.44 -9.20
C THR A 463 16.86 -6.11 -7.86
N LEU A 464 16.24 -5.24 -7.06
CA LEU A 464 16.73 -4.87 -5.75
C LEU A 464 15.91 -5.57 -4.67
N PRO A 465 16.53 -5.98 -3.54
CA PRO A 465 15.82 -6.66 -2.46
C PRO A 465 14.79 -5.73 -1.79
N PRO A 466 13.80 -6.27 -1.08
CA PRO A 466 12.78 -5.47 -0.39
C PRO A 466 13.33 -4.64 0.78
N LEU A 467 14.50 -5.01 1.33
CA LEU A 467 15.17 -4.30 2.40
C LEU A 467 16.65 -4.08 2.03
N LEU A 468 17.10 -2.83 2.07
CA LEU A 468 18.48 -2.41 1.83
C LEU A 468 19.13 -2.00 3.17
N ILE A 469 20.06 -2.79 3.63
CA ILE A 469 20.76 -2.61 4.91
C ILE A 469 22.18 -2.13 4.68
N HIS A 470 22.87 -2.72 3.69
CA HIS A 470 24.27 -2.49 3.39
C HIS A 470 24.46 -2.18 1.89
N LYS A 471 25.57 -1.49 1.56
CA LYS A 471 25.97 -1.25 0.16
C LYS A 471 26.07 -2.53 -0.68
N ASN A 472 26.36 -3.66 -0.03
CA ASN A 472 26.49 -4.96 -0.70
C ASN A 472 25.15 -5.53 -1.15
N ASP A 473 24.02 -5.04 -0.63
CA ASP A 473 22.68 -5.46 -1.05
C ASP A 473 22.35 -5.02 -2.50
N PHE A 474 23.19 -4.14 -3.07
CA PHE A 474 23.17 -3.82 -4.50
C PHE A 474 23.95 -4.83 -5.36
N GLU A 475 24.67 -5.76 -4.77
CA GLU A 475 25.47 -6.76 -5.46
C GLU A 475 24.98 -8.19 -5.20
N ILE A 476 24.49 -8.44 -3.99
CA ILE A 476 24.10 -9.77 -3.52
C ILE A 476 22.64 -9.73 -3.09
N GLN A 477 21.82 -10.53 -3.74
CA GLN A 477 20.41 -10.65 -3.37
C GLN A 477 20.23 -11.62 -2.21
N ASN A 478 19.93 -11.10 -1.05
CA ASN A 478 19.43 -11.90 0.05
C ASN A 478 17.94 -12.19 -0.18
N HIS A 479 17.59 -13.45 -0.37
CA HIS A 479 16.21 -13.88 -0.47
C HIS A 479 15.63 -14.03 0.94
N TYR A 480 14.73 -13.16 1.29
CA TYR A 480 13.93 -13.31 2.51
C TYR A 480 12.64 -14.05 2.18
N ILE A 481 12.31 -15.06 2.97
CA ILE A 481 11.05 -15.77 2.84
C ILE A 481 9.97 -14.89 3.49
N SER A 482 9.10 -14.31 2.67
CA SER A 482 7.93 -13.58 3.16
C SER A 482 6.95 -14.57 3.81
N LYS A 483 6.38 -14.18 4.95
CA LYS A 483 5.28 -14.90 5.57
C LYS A 483 3.99 -14.16 5.24
N PRO A 484 3.08 -14.75 4.45
CA PRO A 484 1.80 -14.12 4.12
C PRO A 484 0.98 -13.76 5.36
N ASN A 485 0.19 -12.72 5.26
CA ASN A 485 -0.79 -12.37 6.26
C ASN A 485 -2.12 -13.03 5.89
N PHE A 486 -2.54 -14.04 6.66
CA PHE A 486 -3.77 -14.77 6.41
C PHE A 486 -4.98 -14.06 7.04
N ILE A 487 -5.93 -13.73 6.19
CA ILE A 487 -7.15 -13.01 6.56
C ILE A 487 -8.31 -13.98 6.65
N THR A 488 -9.11 -13.86 7.69
CA THR A 488 -10.18 -14.77 8.11
C THR A 488 -9.68 -16.11 8.67
N SER A 489 -10.61 -16.98 9.06
CA SER A 489 -10.34 -18.34 9.53
C SER A 489 -10.91 -19.41 8.59
N LYS A 490 -11.19 -19.03 7.32
CA LYS A 490 -11.83 -19.90 6.34
C LYS A 490 -10.83 -20.69 5.50
N LYS A 491 -11.32 -21.80 4.96
CA LYS A 491 -10.62 -22.64 3.99
C LYS A 491 -11.40 -22.67 2.68
N ILE A 492 -10.69 -22.54 1.56
CA ILE A 492 -11.28 -22.59 0.22
C ILE A 492 -10.38 -23.38 -0.74
N ILE A 493 -11.00 -24.06 -1.70
CA ILE A 493 -10.33 -24.71 -2.82
C ILE A 493 -10.98 -24.18 -4.09
N ALA A 494 -10.21 -23.51 -4.94
CA ALA A 494 -10.73 -22.95 -6.19
C ALA A 494 -9.63 -22.81 -7.24
N GLU A 495 -10.06 -22.57 -8.49
CA GLU A 495 -9.15 -22.20 -9.57
C GLU A 495 -8.55 -20.81 -9.33
N THR A 496 -7.35 -20.61 -9.82
CA THR A 496 -6.66 -19.31 -9.74
C THR A 496 -6.81 -18.52 -11.02
N TYR A 497 -6.96 -17.21 -10.87
CA TYR A 497 -6.93 -16.28 -11.99
C TYR A 497 -6.04 -15.08 -11.66
N GLN A 498 -5.03 -14.83 -12.52
CA GLN A 498 -4.17 -13.65 -12.36
C GLN A 498 -4.73 -12.49 -13.19
N ILE A 499 -4.96 -11.36 -12.53
CA ILE A 499 -5.30 -10.11 -13.21
C ILE A 499 -4.00 -9.49 -13.74
N LYS A 500 -3.92 -9.31 -15.07
CA LYS A 500 -2.86 -8.56 -15.76
C LYS A 500 -3.47 -7.29 -16.32
N THR A 501 -2.85 -6.17 -16.09
CA THR A 501 -3.34 -4.80 -16.37
C THR A 501 -3.77 -4.52 -17.82
N SER A 502 -3.58 -5.43 -18.77
CA SER A 502 -3.77 -5.18 -20.20
C SER A 502 -4.74 -6.11 -20.93
N LYS A 503 -5.46 -7.01 -20.27
CA LYS A 503 -6.30 -8.01 -20.97
C LYS A 503 -7.77 -7.95 -20.54
N LYS A 504 -8.68 -8.30 -21.49
CA LYS A 504 -10.11 -8.54 -21.23
C LYS A 504 -10.29 -9.37 -19.97
N ILE A 505 -11.07 -8.84 -19.04
CA ILE A 505 -11.38 -9.50 -17.77
C ILE A 505 -12.35 -10.63 -18.09
N ASN A 506 -11.86 -11.86 -17.92
CA ASN A 506 -12.70 -13.04 -18.02
C ASN A 506 -13.55 -13.19 -16.74
N ASP A 507 -14.43 -14.16 -16.71
CA ASP A 507 -15.25 -14.49 -15.56
C ASP A 507 -14.36 -14.79 -14.32
N LEU A 508 -14.51 -13.98 -13.26
CA LEU A 508 -13.78 -14.08 -12.00
C LEU A 508 -14.57 -14.86 -10.93
N GLU A 509 -15.82 -15.18 -11.22
CA GLU A 509 -16.72 -15.80 -10.27
C GLU A 509 -16.16 -17.14 -9.76
N ASN A 510 -16.26 -17.37 -8.46
CA ASN A 510 -15.80 -18.57 -7.75
C ASN A 510 -14.29 -18.89 -7.89
N LYS A 511 -13.44 -17.91 -8.24
CA LYS A 511 -11.99 -18.09 -8.35
C LYS A 511 -11.21 -17.43 -7.23
N ILE A 512 -10.00 -17.93 -6.98
CA ILE A 512 -8.99 -17.24 -6.18
C ILE A 512 -8.25 -16.28 -7.10
N ILE A 513 -8.31 -14.99 -6.79
CA ILE A 513 -7.72 -13.94 -7.61
C ILE A 513 -6.30 -13.66 -7.16
N LEU A 514 -5.38 -13.58 -8.12
CA LEU A 514 -3.98 -13.22 -7.91
C LEU A 514 -3.75 -11.79 -8.43
N ILE A 515 -3.33 -10.88 -7.55
CA ILE A 515 -2.92 -9.50 -7.91
C ILE A 515 -1.54 -9.20 -7.34
N GLU A 516 -0.76 -8.40 -8.04
CA GLU A 516 0.58 -8.05 -7.56
C GLU A 516 0.50 -7.02 -6.44
N ASN A 517 -0.27 -5.97 -6.63
CA ASN A 517 -0.39 -4.85 -5.70
C ASN A 517 -1.74 -4.86 -5.02
N ALA A 518 -1.75 -4.60 -3.72
CA ALA A 518 -3.00 -4.48 -2.95
C ALA A 518 -3.58 -3.05 -3.03
N ASP A 519 -3.57 -2.46 -4.24
CA ASP A 519 -4.06 -1.10 -4.50
C ASP A 519 -5.59 -1.02 -4.35
N PRO A 520 -6.12 0.07 -3.76
CA PRO A 520 -7.55 0.32 -3.63
C PRO A 520 -8.33 0.29 -4.94
N GLY A 521 -7.67 0.60 -6.04
CA GLY A 521 -8.27 0.55 -7.36
C GLY A 521 -8.75 -0.84 -7.78
N TYR A 522 -8.33 -1.89 -7.09
CA TYR A 522 -8.85 -3.25 -7.31
C TYR A 522 -10.14 -3.56 -6.53
N ASP A 523 -10.76 -2.60 -5.83
CA ASP A 523 -12.02 -2.84 -5.09
C ASP A 523 -13.15 -3.42 -5.96
N TRP A 524 -13.13 -3.14 -7.26
CA TRP A 524 -14.07 -3.71 -8.21
C TRP A 524 -14.05 -5.26 -8.28
N ILE A 525 -12.93 -5.92 -7.92
CA ILE A 525 -12.87 -7.39 -7.92
C ILE A 525 -13.86 -8.00 -6.92
N PHE A 526 -14.12 -7.30 -5.83
CA PHE A 526 -15.09 -7.73 -4.82
C PHE A 526 -16.53 -7.66 -5.30
N THR A 527 -16.76 -7.02 -6.47
CA THR A 527 -18.07 -7.00 -7.14
C THR A 527 -18.28 -8.21 -8.08
N LYS A 528 -17.36 -9.17 -8.13
CA LYS A 528 -17.37 -10.31 -9.06
C LYS A 528 -17.53 -11.68 -8.40
N ASN A 529 -18.05 -11.74 -7.17
CA ASN A 529 -18.27 -13.00 -6.43
C ASN A 529 -17.04 -13.93 -6.38
N ILE A 530 -15.86 -13.35 -6.15
CA ILE A 530 -14.61 -14.11 -6.03
C ILE A 530 -14.61 -15.00 -4.79
N SER A 531 -13.90 -16.13 -4.83
CA SER A 531 -13.81 -17.06 -3.70
C SER A 531 -12.68 -16.74 -2.73
N GLY A 532 -11.62 -16.10 -3.19
CA GLY A 532 -10.46 -15.73 -2.36
C GLY A 532 -9.54 -14.76 -3.06
N LEU A 533 -8.59 -14.20 -2.30
CA LEU A 533 -7.62 -13.23 -2.80
C LEU A 533 -6.21 -13.62 -2.35
N ILE A 534 -5.25 -13.53 -3.26
CA ILE A 534 -3.82 -13.67 -2.95
C ILE A 534 -3.09 -12.49 -3.56
N THR A 535 -2.28 -11.79 -2.74
CA THR A 535 -1.48 -10.66 -3.22
C THR A 535 0.00 -10.91 -3.07
N LYS A 536 0.79 -10.37 -3.99
CA LYS A 536 2.25 -10.43 -3.93
C LYS A 536 2.79 -9.48 -2.86
N TYR A 537 2.32 -8.23 -2.86
CA TYR A 537 2.65 -7.19 -1.89
C TYR A 537 1.42 -6.80 -1.08
N GLY A 538 1.64 -6.38 0.15
CA GLY A 538 0.60 -5.94 1.08
C GLY A 538 0.92 -6.33 2.52
N GLY A 539 0.55 -5.48 3.47
CA GLY A 539 0.75 -5.70 4.90
C GLY A 539 -0.52 -6.16 5.62
N VAL A 540 -0.39 -6.44 6.91
CA VAL A 540 -1.50 -6.89 7.80
C VAL A 540 -2.68 -5.91 7.81
N ALA A 541 -2.41 -4.62 7.80
CA ALA A 541 -3.42 -3.56 7.80
C ALA A 541 -3.52 -2.85 6.43
N SER A 542 -3.16 -3.56 5.35
CA SER A 542 -3.34 -3.06 4.00
C SER A 542 -4.82 -2.87 3.67
N HIS A 543 -5.09 -2.07 2.65
CA HIS A 543 -6.46 -1.86 2.17
C HIS A 543 -7.15 -3.18 1.84
N MET A 544 -6.48 -4.07 1.10
CA MET A 544 -7.05 -5.37 0.73
C MET A 544 -7.22 -6.30 1.93
N SER A 545 -6.35 -6.23 2.94
CA SER A 545 -6.54 -7.00 4.19
C SER A 545 -7.83 -6.60 4.90
N ILE A 546 -8.08 -5.29 5.01
CA ILE A 546 -9.30 -4.75 5.63
C ILE A 546 -10.52 -5.17 4.81
N ARG A 547 -10.48 -5.02 3.48
CA ARG A 547 -11.59 -5.41 2.59
C ARG A 547 -11.94 -6.90 2.68
N CYS A 548 -10.93 -7.75 2.66
CA CYS A 548 -11.15 -9.19 2.81
C CYS A 548 -11.72 -9.53 4.20
N SER A 549 -11.30 -8.83 5.25
CA SER A 549 -11.86 -8.99 6.59
C SER A 549 -13.32 -8.55 6.68
N GLU A 550 -13.66 -7.37 6.13
CA GLU A 550 -15.04 -6.84 6.06
C GLU A 550 -15.98 -7.80 5.32
N LEU A 551 -15.50 -8.41 4.24
CA LEU A 551 -16.29 -9.34 3.43
C LEU A 551 -16.24 -10.78 3.92
N GLY A 552 -15.47 -11.07 4.96
CA GLY A 552 -15.19 -12.43 5.40
C GLY A 552 -14.64 -13.30 4.26
N LEU A 553 -13.85 -12.71 3.35
CA LEU A 553 -13.23 -13.38 2.22
C LEU A 553 -11.88 -13.95 2.62
N PRO A 554 -11.61 -15.26 2.41
CA PRO A 554 -10.29 -15.83 2.70
C PRO A 554 -9.23 -15.19 1.81
N ALA A 555 -8.14 -14.71 2.42
CA ALA A 555 -7.06 -14.10 1.68
C ALA A 555 -5.68 -14.38 2.28
N ALA A 556 -4.65 -14.36 1.41
CA ALA A 556 -3.25 -14.36 1.79
C ALA A 556 -2.58 -13.12 1.19
N ILE A 557 -2.23 -12.19 2.05
CA ILE A 557 -1.73 -10.87 1.66
C ILE A 557 -0.22 -10.79 1.89
N GLY A 558 0.53 -10.34 0.86
CA GLY A 558 1.99 -10.19 0.97
C GLY A 558 2.75 -11.51 0.85
N CYS A 559 2.43 -12.33 -0.13
CA CYS A 559 3.10 -13.63 -0.34
C CYS A 559 4.58 -13.50 -0.75
N GLY A 560 5.02 -12.32 -1.20
CA GLY A 560 6.37 -12.10 -1.71
C GLY A 560 6.59 -12.71 -3.09
N ASP A 561 7.80 -12.48 -3.64
CA ASP A 561 8.11 -12.85 -5.03
C ASP A 561 8.05 -14.36 -5.26
N ILE A 562 8.71 -15.15 -4.41
CA ILE A 562 8.91 -16.59 -4.65
C ILE A 562 7.58 -17.35 -4.64
N LEU A 563 6.79 -17.19 -3.56
CA LEU A 563 5.51 -17.91 -3.44
C LEU A 563 4.51 -17.43 -4.49
N PHE A 564 4.46 -16.13 -4.75
CA PHE A 564 3.54 -15.58 -5.74
C PHE A 564 3.86 -16.08 -7.16
N GLU A 565 5.14 -16.13 -7.56
CA GLU A 565 5.54 -16.67 -8.86
C GLU A 565 5.20 -18.16 -9.00
N GLN A 566 5.31 -18.94 -7.94
CA GLN A 566 4.85 -20.34 -7.95
C GLN A 566 3.32 -20.43 -8.17
N LEU A 567 2.57 -19.57 -7.51
CA LEU A 567 1.10 -19.54 -7.60
C LEU A 567 0.59 -19.05 -8.96
N GLN A 568 1.34 -18.21 -9.67
CA GLN A 568 1.00 -17.77 -11.04
C GLN A 568 0.88 -18.95 -12.02
N ASN A 569 1.65 -20.01 -11.78
CA ASN A 569 1.64 -21.23 -12.59
C ASN A 569 0.65 -22.28 -12.08
N SER A 570 -0.05 -22.02 -10.98
CA SER A 570 -1.03 -22.93 -10.42
C SER A 570 -2.37 -22.77 -11.14
N GLN A 571 -3.06 -23.89 -11.42
CA GLN A 571 -4.45 -23.89 -11.93
C GLN A 571 -5.45 -23.93 -10.78
N LYS A 572 -5.19 -24.77 -9.77
CA LYS A 572 -6.08 -24.95 -8.62
C LYS A 572 -5.27 -24.91 -7.33
N VAL A 573 -5.76 -24.13 -6.37
CA VAL A 573 -5.08 -23.88 -5.08
C VAL A 573 -6.04 -24.11 -3.93
N MET A 574 -5.52 -24.66 -2.85
CA MET A 574 -6.14 -24.67 -1.54
C MET A 574 -5.55 -23.52 -0.71
N LEU A 575 -6.39 -22.59 -0.30
CA LEU A 575 -6.07 -21.52 0.63
C LEU A 575 -6.73 -21.84 1.97
N ASP A 576 -5.93 -22.16 2.98
CA ASP A 576 -6.38 -22.47 4.33
C ASP A 576 -5.89 -21.38 5.29
N CYS A 577 -6.73 -20.38 5.52
CA CYS A 577 -6.39 -19.25 6.38
C CYS A 577 -6.39 -19.58 7.87
N LYS A 578 -7.06 -20.68 8.27
CA LYS A 578 -7.10 -21.14 9.67
C LYS A 578 -5.75 -21.70 10.10
N TYR A 579 -5.14 -22.51 9.22
CA TYR A 579 -3.86 -23.17 9.48
C TYR A 579 -2.69 -22.49 8.77
N GLU A 580 -2.92 -21.33 8.16
CA GLU A 580 -1.92 -20.50 7.49
C GLU A 580 -1.15 -21.24 6.38
N HIS A 581 -1.87 -21.99 5.53
CA HIS A 581 -1.30 -22.77 4.44
C HIS A 581 -1.86 -22.41 3.08
N ILE A 582 -0.98 -22.41 2.08
CA ILE A 582 -1.34 -22.33 0.65
C ILE A 582 -0.73 -23.55 -0.03
N ILE A 583 -1.58 -24.39 -0.65
CA ILE A 583 -1.14 -25.62 -1.31
C ILE A 583 -1.62 -25.60 -2.76
N THR A 584 -0.69 -25.73 -3.71
CA THR A 584 -1.01 -25.95 -5.12
C THR A 584 -1.49 -27.39 -5.31
N LEU A 585 -2.73 -27.54 -5.76
CA LEU A 585 -3.34 -28.84 -6.03
C LEU A 585 -3.17 -29.26 -7.50
N GLN A 586 -3.13 -28.28 -8.42
CA GLN A 586 -2.97 -28.50 -9.85
C GLN A 586 -2.18 -27.36 -10.48
N GLN A 587 -1.25 -27.68 -11.38
CA GLN A 587 -0.47 -26.70 -12.15
C GLN A 587 -1.08 -26.50 -13.55
N LYS A 588 -0.91 -25.27 -14.10
CA LYS A 588 -1.43 -24.90 -15.43
C LYS A 588 -0.76 -25.65 -16.59
N ASN A 589 0.50 -26.02 -16.43
CA ASN A 589 1.27 -26.73 -17.47
C ASN A 589 1.96 -27.94 -16.83
N GLU A 590 1.60 -29.14 -17.25
CA GLU A 590 2.42 -30.33 -17.04
C GLU A 590 3.75 -30.26 -17.82
N ASP A 591 3.85 -29.32 -18.77
CA ASP A 591 4.96 -29.16 -19.70
C ASP A 591 6.14 -28.31 -19.20
N ARG A 592 6.16 -27.91 -17.92
CA ARG A 592 7.27 -27.11 -17.38
C ARG A 592 8.63 -27.82 -17.43
N TYR A 593 8.61 -29.12 -17.59
CA TYR A 593 9.79 -30.00 -17.64
C TYR A 593 9.95 -30.68 -19.00
N ILE A 594 9.41 -30.09 -20.10
CA ILE A 594 9.54 -30.70 -21.45
C ILE A 594 11.01 -30.85 -21.84
N GLU A 595 11.84 -29.85 -21.59
CA GLU A 595 13.26 -29.91 -21.94
C GLU A 595 14.02 -30.91 -21.05
N GLU A 596 13.73 -30.92 -19.75
CA GLU A 596 14.26 -31.90 -18.81
C GLU A 596 13.75 -33.32 -19.12
N LYS A 597 12.46 -33.47 -19.42
CA LYS A 597 11.88 -34.75 -19.85
C LYS A 597 12.51 -35.24 -21.17
N LYS A 598 12.71 -34.34 -22.14
CA LYS A 598 13.42 -34.68 -23.39
C LYS A 598 14.85 -35.11 -23.12
N LEU A 599 15.54 -34.40 -22.22
CA LEU A 599 16.90 -34.77 -21.82
C LEU A 599 16.92 -36.13 -21.11
N LEU A 600 16.02 -36.34 -20.14
CA LEU A 600 15.91 -37.62 -19.42
C LEU A 600 15.51 -38.78 -20.36
N LYS A 601 14.65 -38.52 -21.36
CA LYS A 601 14.35 -39.51 -22.43
C LYS A 601 15.57 -39.80 -23.27
N SER A 602 16.31 -38.77 -23.69
CA SER A 602 17.55 -38.96 -24.51
C SER A 602 18.64 -39.72 -23.76
N LEU A 603 18.64 -39.63 -22.43
CA LEU A 603 19.57 -40.33 -21.54
C LEU A 603 19.05 -41.72 -21.09
N GLY A 604 17.83 -42.13 -21.50
CA GLY A 604 17.24 -43.43 -21.17
C GLY A 604 16.69 -43.56 -19.75
N TYR A 605 16.56 -42.47 -18.99
CA TYR A 605 16.03 -42.50 -17.61
C TYR A 605 14.50 -42.54 -17.54
N ILE A 606 13.79 -42.07 -18.56
CA ILE A 606 12.33 -42.16 -18.69
C ILE A 606 11.96 -42.61 -20.12
N LYS A 607 10.86 -43.38 -20.24
CA LYS A 607 10.34 -43.87 -21.52
C LYS A 607 9.54 -42.82 -22.31
#